data_ab2446182552068259e35d82022b9792
#
_entry.id   ab2446182552068259e35d82022b9792
#
_cell.length_a   1.000
_cell.length_b   1.000
_cell.length_c   1.000
_cell.angle_alpha   90.00
_cell.angle_beta   90.00
_cell.angle_gamma   90.00
#
_symmetry.space_group_name_H-M   'P 1'
#
loop_
_entity.id
_entity.type
_entity.pdbx_description
1 polymer ?
#
loop_
_entity_poly.entity_id
_entity_poly.type
_entity_poly.pdbx_seq_one_letter_code
_entity_poly.pdbx_strand_id
1 'polypeptide(L)'
;MTHAPESTADYLALHGTHTSVVLEVRPGEAPLWRYWGPRLPDNCVPLAPLRDGRAIPPSSMEFDQPLTVAPTFGVGWYMQSALLAHRSGQQFAQQFTHCEVETLLTGKRIAIHLTD
;
A
#
# COMPACT_ATOMS: atom_id res chain seq x y z
N MET A 1 2.96 -29.39 -11.83
CA MET A 1 3.30 -28.23 -11.00
C MET A 1 2.51 -27.04 -11.50
N THR A 2 1.46 -26.72 -10.83
CA THR A 2 0.68 -25.49 -11.07
C THR A 2 1.47 -24.33 -10.48
N HIS A 3 2.10 -23.51 -11.32
CA HIS A 3 2.54 -22.19 -10.90
C HIS A 3 1.30 -21.41 -10.48
N ALA A 4 1.23 -21.05 -9.20
CA ALA A 4 0.34 -19.96 -8.79
C ALA A 4 0.71 -18.74 -9.65
N PRO A 5 -0.28 -17.97 -10.18
CA PRO A 5 0.03 -16.75 -10.89
C PRO A 5 0.85 -15.87 -9.96
N GLU A 6 2.07 -15.55 -10.36
CA GLU A 6 2.83 -14.49 -9.71
C GLU A 6 1.93 -13.26 -9.75
N SER A 7 1.48 -12.84 -8.58
CA SER A 7 0.78 -11.57 -8.42
C SER A 7 1.75 -10.49 -8.90
N THR A 8 1.54 -10.01 -10.10
CA THR A 8 2.28 -8.88 -10.67
C THR A 8 1.92 -7.65 -9.87
N ALA A 9 2.64 -7.41 -8.80
CA ALA A 9 2.53 -6.20 -8.04
C ALA A 9 3.13 -5.06 -8.88
N ASP A 10 2.34 -4.03 -9.12
CA ASP A 10 2.82 -2.81 -9.78
C ASP A 10 3.39 -1.86 -8.73
N TYR A 11 4.49 -1.23 -9.07
CA TYR A 11 5.12 -0.23 -8.22
C TYR A 11 5.00 1.15 -8.86
N LEU A 12 4.65 2.12 -8.05
CA LEU A 12 4.54 3.52 -8.45
C LEU A 12 5.52 4.37 -7.66
N ALA A 13 6.30 5.16 -8.36
CA ALA A 13 7.24 6.09 -7.75
C ALA A 13 6.83 7.53 -8.04
N LEU A 14 6.84 8.35 -6.99
CA LEU A 14 6.73 9.80 -7.08
C LEU A 14 8.07 10.41 -6.69
N HIS A 15 8.63 11.23 -7.59
CA HIS A 15 9.89 11.91 -7.36
C HIS A 15 9.67 13.42 -7.23
N GLY A 16 9.95 13.94 -6.05
CA GLY A 16 10.08 15.37 -5.82
C GLY A 16 11.50 15.86 -6.07
N THR A 17 11.81 17.09 -5.68
CA THR A 17 13.16 17.66 -5.82
C THR A 17 14.18 16.92 -4.94
N HIS A 18 13.81 16.60 -3.71
CA HIS A 18 14.72 16.01 -2.70
C HIS A 18 14.22 14.70 -2.11
N THR A 19 13.01 14.29 -2.47
CA THR A 19 12.32 13.16 -1.84
C THR A 19 11.72 12.25 -2.89
N SER A 20 11.70 10.96 -2.60
CA SER A 20 10.92 9.97 -3.36
C SER A 20 9.99 9.20 -2.47
N VAL A 21 8.85 8.81 -3.03
CA VAL A 21 7.88 7.91 -2.43
C VAL A 21 7.65 6.76 -3.39
N VAL A 22 7.67 5.53 -2.89
CA VAL A 22 7.35 4.34 -3.66
C VAL A 22 6.19 3.60 -3.01
N LEU A 23 5.18 3.32 -3.80
CA LEU A 23 4.01 2.55 -3.42
C LEU A 23 3.97 1.23 -4.18
N GLU A 24 3.55 0.17 -3.54
CA GLU A 24 3.22 -1.10 -4.17
C GLU A 24 1.70 -1.20 -4.31
N VAL A 25 1.22 -1.38 -5.53
CA VAL A 25 -0.19 -1.54 -5.83
C VAL A 25 -0.48 -3.01 -6.08
N ARG A 26 -1.40 -3.56 -5.31
CA ARG A 26 -1.89 -4.93 -5.45
C ARG A 26 -3.39 -4.90 -5.76
N PRO A 27 -3.89 -5.82 -6.61
CA PRO A 27 -5.31 -5.93 -6.87
C PRO A 27 -6.10 -6.18 -5.58
N GLY A 28 -7.22 -5.48 -5.41
CA GLY A 28 -8.17 -5.74 -4.33
C GLY A 28 -7.77 -5.23 -2.95
N GLU A 29 -6.74 -4.41 -2.84
CA GLU A 29 -6.32 -3.83 -1.55
C GLU A 29 -5.74 -2.42 -1.72
N ALA A 30 -5.70 -1.66 -0.62
CA ALA A 30 -5.07 -0.35 -0.63
C ALA A 30 -3.55 -0.46 -0.87
N PRO A 31 -2.95 0.50 -1.60
CA PRO A 31 -1.52 0.49 -1.84
C PRO A 31 -0.69 0.45 -0.57
N LEU A 32 0.46 -0.19 -0.65
CA LEU A 32 1.39 -0.33 0.46
C LEU A 32 2.52 0.68 0.34
N TRP A 33 2.93 1.27 1.47
CA TRP A 33 4.14 2.07 1.56
C TRP A 33 5.37 1.17 1.46
N ARG A 34 6.25 1.47 0.50
CA ARG A 34 7.52 0.75 0.33
C ARG A 34 8.74 1.60 0.59
N TYR A 35 8.65 2.87 0.27
CA TYR A 35 9.74 3.80 0.50
C TYR A 35 9.22 5.22 0.67
N TRP A 36 9.78 5.94 1.60
CA TRP A 36 9.67 7.38 1.74
C TRP A 36 10.97 7.92 2.32
N GLY A 37 11.70 8.68 1.53
CA GLY A 37 13.02 9.16 1.93
C GLY A 37 13.70 10.01 0.87
N PRO A 38 15.03 10.14 0.93
CA PRO A 38 15.80 10.88 -0.04
C PRO A 38 15.51 10.46 -1.47
N ARG A 39 15.64 11.40 -2.40
CA ARG A 39 15.33 11.16 -3.80
C ARG A 39 16.08 9.95 -4.36
N LEU A 40 15.35 9.04 -4.96
CA LEU A 40 15.87 7.91 -5.71
C LEU A 40 16.10 8.29 -7.17
N PRO A 41 17.00 7.60 -7.89
CA PRO A 41 17.16 7.75 -9.34
C PRO A 41 15.84 7.49 -10.08
N ASP A 42 15.59 8.20 -11.16
CA ASP A 42 14.32 8.11 -11.91
C ASP A 42 14.09 6.73 -12.54
N ASN A 43 15.15 5.97 -12.77
CA ASN A 43 15.12 4.60 -13.29
C ASN A 43 15.16 3.53 -12.19
N CYS A 44 15.06 3.92 -10.94
CA CYS A 44 15.02 2.99 -9.81
C CYS A 44 13.65 2.30 -9.79
N VAL A 45 13.53 1.23 -10.55
CA VAL A 45 12.43 0.27 -10.40
C VAL A 45 12.66 -0.45 -9.07
N PRO A 46 11.60 -0.77 -8.31
CA PRO A 46 11.72 -1.16 -6.93
C PRO A 46 12.69 -2.33 -6.77
N LEU A 47 13.71 -2.06 -6.01
CA LEU A 47 14.69 -3.04 -5.63
C LEU A 47 14.00 -4.08 -4.74
N ALA A 48 14.31 -5.34 -4.95
CA ALA A 48 13.82 -6.45 -4.12
C ALA A 48 13.87 -6.14 -2.60
N PRO A 49 14.87 -5.40 -2.08
CA PRO A 49 14.92 -4.99 -0.68
C PRO A 49 13.73 -4.15 -0.21
N LEU A 50 13.06 -3.42 -1.10
CA LEU A 50 11.87 -2.67 -0.72
C LEU A 50 10.63 -3.56 -0.53
N ARG A 51 10.68 -4.81 -0.98
CA ARG A 51 9.59 -5.78 -0.81
C ARG A 51 9.53 -6.35 0.61
N ASP A 52 10.66 -6.51 1.24
CA ASP A 52 10.77 -7.32 2.45
C ASP A 52 10.43 -6.53 3.73
N GLY A 53 10.14 -5.25 3.60
CA GLY A 53 9.46 -4.48 4.60
C GLY A 53 10.08 -4.52 6.00
N ARG A 54 9.24 -4.70 6.98
CA ARG A 54 9.59 -4.67 8.40
C ARG A 54 10.06 -6.04 8.86
N ALA A 55 11.14 -6.06 9.62
CA ALA A 55 11.56 -7.27 10.31
C ALA A 55 10.47 -7.71 11.31
N ILE A 56 10.21 -9.01 11.38
CA ILE A 56 9.31 -9.56 12.38
C ILE A 56 9.93 -9.35 13.76
N PRO A 57 9.22 -8.77 14.73
CA PRO A 57 9.70 -8.68 16.08
C PRO A 57 10.06 -10.06 16.65
N PRO A 58 11.19 -10.22 17.36
CA PRO A 58 11.67 -11.53 17.78
C PRO A 58 10.74 -12.25 18.78
N SER A 59 9.79 -11.55 19.36
CA SER A 59 8.79 -12.09 20.29
C SER A 59 7.41 -12.33 19.68
N SER A 60 7.22 -12.04 18.39
CA SER A 60 5.95 -12.21 17.73
C SER A 60 5.98 -13.41 16.79
N MET A 61 4.95 -14.24 16.85
CA MET A 61 4.71 -15.33 15.92
C MET A 61 3.83 -14.87 14.75
N GLU A 62 3.31 -13.67 14.77
CA GLU A 62 2.45 -13.09 13.75
C GLU A 62 3.19 -12.03 12.96
N PHE A 63 2.90 -11.99 11.67
CA PHE A 63 3.40 -10.93 10.81
C PHE A 63 2.67 -9.62 11.13
N ASP A 64 3.42 -8.55 11.29
CA ASP A 64 2.83 -7.22 11.31
C ASP A 64 2.07 -6.97 10.01
N GLN A 65 0.92 -6.32 10.12
CA GLN A 65 0.18 -5.90 8.95
C GLN A 65 1.02 -4.96 8.09
N PRO A 66 1.02 -5.13 6.77
CA PRO A 66 1.72 -4.23 5.86
C PRO A 66 1.25 -2.79 6.06
N LEU A 67 2.17 -1.85 6.01
CA LEU A 67 1.84 -0.44 6.13
C LEU A 67 1.18 0.06 4.84
N THR A 68 -0.13 0.26 4.89
CA THR A 68 -0.92 0.76 3.76
C THR A 68 -1.10 2.27 3.80
N VAL A 69 -1.46 2.88 2.67
CA VAL A 69 -1.81 4.30 2.58
C VAL A 69 -3.14 4.62 3.28
N ALA A 70 -4.00 3.63 3.45
CA ALA A 70 -5.32 3.78 4.04
C ALA A 70 -5.67 2.59 4.94
N PRO A 71 -5.05 2.49 6.13
CA PRO A 71 -5.31 1.38 7.04
C PRO A 71 -6.74 1.44 7.59
N THR A 72 -7.43 0.31 7.59
CA THR A 72 -8.80 0.17 8.11
C THR A 72 -8.93 -1.01 9.07
N PHE A 73 -9.99 -1.04 9.86
CA PHE A 73 -10.24 -2.14 10.80
C PHE A 73 -10.41 -3.49 10.09
N GLY A 74 -10.98 -3.50 8.90
CA GLY A 74 -11.23 -4.74 8.14
C GLY A 74 -9.97 -5.49 7.74
N VAL A 75 -8.82 -4.83 7.67
CA VAL A 75 -7.52 -5.46 7.39
C VAL A 75 -6.70 -5.76 8.65
N GLY A 76 -7.29 -5.66 9.83
CA GLY A 76 -6.61 -5.95 11.10
C GLY A 76 -5.83 -4.79 11.69
N TRP A 77 -6.10 -3.57 11.27
CA TRP A 77 -5.51 -2.37 11.86
C TRP A 77 -6.30 -1.95 13.10
N TYR A 78 -5.67 -1.97 14.26
CA TYR A 78 -6.32 -1.70 15.56
C TYR A 78 -6.04 -0.31 16.13
N MET A 79 -5.31 0.53 15.40
CA MET A 79 -5.12 1.93 15.72
C MET A 79 -6.17 2.77 15.00
N GLN A 80 -5.99 4.08 14.93
CA GLN A 80 -6.94 4.95 14.23
C GLN A 80 -7.05 4.56 12.76
N SER A 81 -8.27 4.22 12.33
CA SER A 81 -8.58 3.89 10.94
C SER A 81 -8.55 5.12 10.05
N ALA A 82 -8.12 4.95 8.80
CA ALA A 82 -8.18 6.01 7.79
C ALA A 82 -9.62 6.36 7.39
N LEU A 83 -10.54 5.41 7.54
CA LEU A 83 -11.96 5.60 7.30
C LEU A 83 -12.74 5.03 8.48
N LEU A 84 -13.61 5.84 9.06
CA LEU A 84 -14.58 5.44 10.05
C LEU A 84 -15.98 5.62 9.47
N ALA A 85 -16.63 4.53 9.17
CA ALA A 85 -17.96 4.52 8.59
C ALA A 85 -18.77 3.34 9.12
N HIS A 86 -20.06 3.37 8.88
CA HIS A 86 -20.95 2.25 9.16
C HIS A 86 -22.13 2.25 8.19
N ARG A 87 -22.74 1.10 8.01
CA ARG A 87 -23.98 0.97 7.24
C ARG A 87 -25.12 0.68 8.20
N SER A 88 -26.01 1.65 8.39
CA SER A 88 -27.18 1.52 9.28
C SER A 88 -26.85 1.03 10.70
N GLY A 89 -25.76 1.56 11.29
CA GLY A 89 -25.29 1.15 12.62
C GLY A 89 -24.62 -0.23 12.69
N GLN A 90 -24.25 -0.77 11.55
CA GLN A 90 -23.57 -2.06 11.42
C GLN A 90 -22.35 -1.93 10.48
N GLN A 91 -21.58 -2.99 10.34
CA GLN A 91 -20.45 -3.05 9.42
C GLN A 91 -19.41 -1.92 9.65
N PHE A 92 -18.83 -1.90 10.84
CA PHE A 92 -17.82 -0.91 11.21
C PHE A 92 -16.40 -1.26 10.73
N ALA A 93 -16.18 -2.49 10.28
CA ALA A 93 -14.87 -2.94 9.81
C ALA A 93 -14.77 -2.84 8.28
N GLN A 94 -14.52 -1.64 7.77
CA GLN A 94 -14.35 -1.41 6.34
C GLN A 94 -13.09 -2.12 5.84
N GLN A 95 -13.20 -2.66 4.65
CA GLN A 95 -12.09 -3.24 3.91
C GLN A 95 -12.21 -2.84 2.45
N PHE A 96 -11.20 -2.15 1.93
CA PHE A 96 -11.17 -1.81 0.51
C PHE A 96 -10.95 -3.08 -0.32
N THR A 97 -11.85 -3.33 -1.26
CA THR A 97 -11.83 -4.50 -2.15
C THR A 97 -11.46 -4.13 -3.57
N HIS A 98 -11.46 -2.85 -3.90
CA HIS A 98 -11.10 -2.34 -5.20
C HIS A 98 -10.20 -1.13 -5.08
N CYS A 99 -9.15 -1.10 -5.91
CA CYS A 99 -8.19 0.00 -5.96
C CYS A 99 -7.90 0.35 -7.41
N GLU A 100 -8.15 1.60 -7.76
CA GLU A 100 -7.72 2.19 -9.03
C GLU A 100 -6.70 3.28 -8.78
N VAL A 101 -5.66 3.30 -9.59
CA VAL A 101 -4.58 4.29 -9.47
C VAL A 101 -4.42 5.04 -10.77
N GLU A 102 -4.46 6.34 -10.69
CA GLU A 102 -4.28 7.25 -11.82
C GLU A 102 -3.07 8.14 -11.60
N THR A 103 -2.19 8.19 -12.59
CA THR A 103 -1.05 9.10 -12.59
C THR A 103 -1.38 10.37 -13.36
N LEU A 104 -1.28 11.50 -12.71
CA LEU A 104 -1.62 12.82 -13.22
C LEU A 104 -0.38 13.71 -13.29
N LEU A 105 -0.48 14.81 -14.05
CA LEU A 105 0.55 15.85 -14.15
C LEU A 105 1.95 15.27 -14.47
N THR A 106 2.03 14.39 -15.46
CA THR A 106 3.30 13.78 -15.90
C THR A 106 4.08 13.12 -14.76
N GLY A 107 3.37 12.36 -13.92
CA GLY A 107 3.97 11.61 -12.80
C GLY A 107 4.24 12.42 -11.53
N LYS A 108 3.73 13.66 -11.46
CA LYS A 108 3.88 14.50 -10.26
C LYS A 108 2.75 14.33 -9.24
N ARG A 109 1.69 13.66 -9.63
CA ARG A 109 0.53 13.41 -8.78
C ARG A 109 -0.02 12.02 -9.04
N ILE A 110 -0.36 11.33 -7.99
CA ILE A 110 -1.08 10.05 -8.04
C ILE A 110 -2.43 10.25 -7.36
N ALA A 111 -3.51 9.86 -8.05
CA ALA A 111 -4.83 9.73 -7.46
C ALA A 111 -5.12 8.25 -7.19
N ILE A 112 -5.58 7.94 -6.01
CA ILE A 112 -5.90 6.59 -5.56
C ILE A 112 -7.38 6.55 -5.22
N HIS A 113 -8.13 5.73 -5.94
CA HIS A 113 -9.56 5.52 -5.73
C HIS A 113 -9.75 4.17 -5.06
N LEU A 114 -10.26 4.20 -3.84
CA LEU A 114 -10.51 3.00 -3.04
C LEU A 114 -12.02 2.81 -2.87
N THR A 115 -12.48 1.60 -3.07
CA THR A 115 -13.89 1.22 -2.89
C THR A 115 -13.98 0.03 -1.93
N ASP A 116 -14.93 0.14 -1.01
CA ASP A 116 -15.35 -0.91 -0.09
C ASP A 116 -16.40 -1.84 -0.74
#